data_bc8e013365a3ed9419ba8297cee09d3d
#
_entry.id   bc8e013365a3ed9419ba8297cee09d3d
#
_cell.length_a   1.000
_cell.length_b   1.000
_cell.length_c   1.000
_cell.angle_alpha   90.00
_cell.angle_beta   90.00
_cell.angle_gamma   90.00
#
_symmetry.space_group_name_H-M   'P 1'
#
loop_
_entity.id
_entity.type
_entity.pdbx_description
1 polymer ?
#
loop_
_entity_poly.entity_id
_entity_poly.type
_entity_poly.pdbx_seq_one_letter_code
_entity_poly.pdbx_strand_id
1 'polypeptide(L)'
;EAWKLGLTKWVAIPSAIICPIIIFVAMCMMCKMFGKTKSIKPALECIPYILMSAVAFCVPYIICAMFLGPEFPSLIGALIALVICIVTARKGILVPKSKFEFPARSEWDAAWKSATAEEAEQTETENKVVESKISPVMAWVPYGLIAIILVVTRIPQLGIKGILNVSTAPFALSLSHIFGVEVNWSFKWAWNPGVLPFILVALLIIPLHKMKAEQVKAAWKETGQMVGGAAIALMFGIAMVQLFRNSGAQFNHSGMDSMLIVMANGMADLFGKAYIV
;
A
#
# COMPACT_ATOMS: atom_id res chain seq x y z
N GLU A 1 8.11 -21.21 9.57
CA GLU A 1 8.46 -20.48 8.32
C GLU A 1 8.01 -21.24 7.06
N ALA A 2 8.17 -22.57 6.99
CA ALA A 2 7.73 -23.37 5.82
C ALA A 2 6.24 -23.21 5.49
N TRP A 3 5.38 -23.15 6.52
CA TRP A 3 3.94 -22.92 6.34
C TRP A 3 3.62 -21.55 5.73
N LYS A 4 4.32 -20.48 6.19
CA LYS A 4 4.16 -19.13 5.62
C LYS A 4 4.55 -19.09 4.16
N LEU A 5 5.67 -19.74 3.81
CA LEU A 5 6.12 -19.82 2.42
C LEU A 5 5.14 -20.62 1.54
N GLY A 6 4.58 -21.72 2.07
CA GLY A 6 3.54 -22.48 1.40
C GLY A 6 2.30 -21.64 1.11
N LEU A 7 1.78 -20.94 2.12
CA LEU A 7 0.63 -20.06 1.96
C LEU A 7 0.90 -18.93 0.96
N THR A 8 2.10 -18.33 1.00
CA THR A 8 2.49 -17.26 0.07
C THR A 8 2.44 -17.73 -1.38
N LYS A 9 2.91 -18.95 -1.66
CA LYS A 9 2.85 -19.54 -3.00
C LYS A 9 1.43 -19.71 -3.52
N TRP A 10 0.54 -20.23 -2.67
CA TRP A 10 -0.86 -20.44 -3.04
C TRP A 10 -1.62 -19.12 -3.26
N VAL A 11 -1.32 -18.08 -2.49
CA VAL A 11 -1.95 -16.76 -2.65
C VAL A 11 -1.37 -16.01 -3.86
N ALA A 12 -0.09 -16.18 -4.17
CA ALA A 12 0.58 -15.45 -5.24
C ALA A 12 0.01 -15.79 -6.63
N ILE A 13 -0.35 -17.04 -6.87
CA ILE A 13 -0.84 -17.48 -8.20
C ILE A 13 -2.20 -16.83 -8.54
N PRO A 14 -3.26 -16.95 -7.73
CA PRO A 14 -4.52 -16.25 -7.98
C PRO A 14 -4.35 -14.74 -8.10
N SER A 15 -3.52 -14.14 -7.23
CA SER A 15 -3.26 -12.70 -7.25
C SER A 15 -2.64 -12.25 -8.58
N ALA A 16 -1.70 -13.02 -9.12
CA ALA A 16 -1.08 -12.73 -10.41
C ALA A 16 -2.06 -12.85 -11.60
N ILE A 17 -3.03 -13.77 -11.52
CA ILE A 17 -4.08 -13.93 -12.55
C ILE A 17 -5.08 -12.77 -12.50
N ILE A 18 -5.44 -12.33 -11.29
CA ILE A 18 -6.43 -11.26 -11.08
C ILE A 18 -5.83 -9.87 -11.36
N CYS A 19 -4.53 -9.69 -11.13
CA CYS A 19 -3.84 -8.41 -11.26
C CYS A 19 -4.10 -7.70 -12.61
N PRO A 20 -3.90 -8.30 -13.79
CA PRO A 20 -4.16 -7.65 -15.08
C PRO A 20 -5.64 -7.27 -15.26
N ILE A 21 -6.55 -8.06 -14.72
CA ILE A 21 -8.00 -7.79 -14.79
C ILE A 21 -8.33 -6.54 -13.98
N ILE A 22 -7.79 -6.42 -12.77
CA ILE A 22 -8.00 -5.24 -11.91
C ILE A 22 -7.44 -3.98 -12.59
N ILE A 23 -6.24 -4.04 -13.15
CA ILE A 23 -5.62 -2.92 -13.86
C ILE A 23 -6.49 -2.50 -15.04
N PHE A 24 -6.98 -3.45 -15.83
CA PHE A 24 -7.83 -3.18 -16.98
C PHE A 24 -9.18 -2.55 -16.56
N VAL A 25 -9.84 -3.09 -15.53
CA VAL A 25 -11.09 -2.54 -14.98
C VAL A 25 -10.88 -1.12 -14.46
N ALA A 26 -9.79 -0.88 -13.73
CA ALA A 26 -9.45 0.45 -13.24
C ALA A 26 -9.24 1.46 -14.38
N MET A 27 -8.55 1.06 -15.46
CA MET A 27 -8.38 1.88 -16.65
C MET A 27 -9.71 2.15 -17.36
N CYS A 28 -10.58 1.16 -17.49
CA CYS A 28 -11.92 1.33 -18.06
C CYS A 28 -12.75 2.33 -17.25
N MET A 29 -12.73 2.18 -15.92
CA MET A 29 -13.43 3.10 -15.01
C MET A 29 -12.87 4.52 -15.13
N MET A 30 -11.55 4.67 -15.13
CA MET A 30 -10.88 5.95 -15.27
C MET A 30 -11.26 6.63 -16.60
N CYS A 31 -11.18 5.91 -17.72
CA CYS A 31 -11.53 6.47 -19.03
C CYS A 31 -13.02 6.83 -19.15
N LYS A 32 -13.90 6.00 -18.58
CA LYS A 32 -15.35 6.21 -18.66
C LYS A 32 -15.84 7.30 -17.73
N MET A 33 -15.33 7.39 -16.51
CA MET A 33 -15.79 8.34 -15.50
C MET A 33 -15.08 9.69 -15.65
N PHE A 34 -13.78 9.69 -15.88
CA PHE A 34 -12.94 10.88 -15.82
C PHE A 34 -12.41 11.34 -17.18
N GLY A 35 -12.54 10.52 -18.23
CA GLY A 35 -12.10 10.89 -19.58
C GLY A 35 -13.00 11.92 -20.26
N LYS A 36 -12.40 12.82 -21.05
CA LYS A 36 -13.14 13.81 -21.84
C LYS A 36 -14.21 13.20 -22.74
N THR A 37 -13.93 12.04 -23.31
CA THR A 37 -14.86 11.34 -24.23
C THR A 37 -15.84 10.41 -23.51
N LYS A 38 -15.70 10.20 -22.19
CA LYS A 38 -16.49 9.26 -21.37
C LYS A 38 -16.64 7.87 -22.01
N SER A 39 -15.62 7.41 -22.73
CA SER A 39 -15.58 6.17 -23.50
C SER A 39 -14.52 5.21 -22.98
N ILE A 40 -14.79 3.90 -23.09
CA ILE A 40 -13.81 2.86 -22.76
C ILE A 40 -12.81 2.55 -23.89
N LYS A 41 -12.99 3.14 -25.08
CA LYS A 41 -12.10 2.89 -26.23
C LYS A 41 -10.61 3.11 -25.92
N PRO A 42 -10.21 4.22 -25.25
CA PRO A 42 -8.80 4.42 -24.91
C PRO A 42 -8.24 3.31 -24.02
N ALA A 43 -9.05 2.77 -23.09
CA ALA A 43 -8.63 1.64 -22.26
C ALA A 43 -8.41 0.36 -23.06
N LEU A 44 -9.24 0.10 -24.10
CA LEU A 44 -9.07 -1.04 -24.99
C LEU A 44 -7.78 -0.93 -25.81
N GLU A 45 -7.42 0.27 -26.27
CA GLU A 45 -6.15 0.51 -26.95
C GLU A 45 -4.92 0.29 -26.04
N CYS A 46 -5.10 0.45 -24.73
CA CYS A 46 -4.04 0.21 -23.75
C CYS A 46 -3.84 -1.27 -23.40
N ILE A 47 -4.71 -2.21 -23.84
CA ILE A 47 -4.62 -3.63 -23.49
C ILE A 47 -3.22 -4.22 -23.70
N PRO A 48 -2.55 -4.02 -24.84
CA PRO A 48 -1.21 -4.59 -25.05
C PRO A 48 -0.19 -4.09 -24.01
N TYR A 49 -0.28 -2.81 -23.64
CA TYR A 49 0.60 -2.21 -22.64
C TYR A 49 0.26 -2.68 -21.22
N ILE A 50 -1.04 -2.83 -20.91
CA ILE A 50 -1.52 -3.39 -19.62
C ILE A 50 -1.02 -4.82 -19.44
N LEU A 51 -1.15 -5.66 -20.46
CA LEU A 51 -0.68 -7.04 -20.40
C LEU A 51 0.84 -7.13 -20.23
N MET A 52 1.58 -6.30 -20.95
CA MET A 52 3.04 -6.23 -20.81
C MET A 52 3.44 -5.78 -19.39
N SER A 53 2.80 -4.74 -18.86
CA SER A 53 3.07 -4.25 -17.50
C SER A 53 2.68 -5.27 -16.43
N ALA A 54 1.58 -5.99 -16.63
CA ALA A 54 1.17 -7.06 -15.74
C ALA A 54 2.17 -8.23 -15.74
N VAL A 55 2.65 -8.65 -16.90
CA VAL A 55 3.70 -9.68 -16.99
C VAL A 55 4.99 -9.20 -16.33
N ALA A 56 5.40 -7.97 -16.58
CA ALA A 56 6.59 -7.36 -15.97
C ALA A 56 6.52 -7.31 -14.43
N PHE A 57 5.32 -7.21 -13.87
CA PHE A 57 5.09 -7.27 -12.43
C PHE A 57 4.93 -8.71 -11.92
N CYS A 58 4.04 -9.49 -12.54
CA CYS A 58 3.63 -10.79 -12.02
C CYS A 58 4.75 -11.84 -12.06
N VAL A 59 5.63 -11.80 -13.06
CA VAL A 59 6.73 -12.78 -13.17
C VAL A 59 7.72 -12.62 -11.99
N PRO A 60 8.31 -11.45 -11.74
CA PRO A 60 9.18 -11.28 -10.57
C PRO A 60 8.43 -11.47 -9.26
N TYR A 61 7.17 -11.05 -9.18
CA TYR A 61 6.30 -11.24 -8.01
C TYR A 61 6.17 -12.73 -7.63
N ILE A 62 5.83 -13.60 -8.60
CA ILE A 62 5.71 -15.05 -8.37
C ILE A 62 7.07 -15.65 -7.96
N ILE A 63 8.14 -15.29 -8.66
CA ILE A 63 9.49 -15.78 -8.33
C ILE A 63 9.86 -15.43 -6.89
N CYS A 64 9.66 -14.17 -6.49
CA CYS A 64 9.92 -13.74 -5.12
C CYS A 64 9.03 -14.45 -4.09
N ALA A 65 7.74 -14.66 -4.41
CA ALA A 65 6.82 -15.39 -3.54
C ALA A 65 7.25 -16.86 -3.31
N MET A 66 7.88 -17.47 -4.32
CA MET A 66 8.36 -18.85 -4.22
C MET A 66 9.60 -19.00 -3.35
N PHE A 67 10.49 -18.00 -3.31
CA PHE A 67 11.83 -18.14 -2.70
C PHE A 67 12.07 -17.22 -1.49
N LEU A 68 11.48 -16.01 -1.47
CA LEU A 68 11.82 -14.98 -0.50
C LEU A 68 10.75 -14.77 0.59
N GLY A 69 9.57 -15.40 0.44
CA GLY A 69 8.48 -15.25 1.42
C GLY A 69 7.55 -14.05 1.14
N PRO A 70 6.61 -13.74 2.06
CA PRO A 70 5.49 -12.85 1.79
C PRO A 70 5.84 -11.35 1.74
N GLU A 71 7.00 -10.95 2.23
CA GLU A 71 7.35 -9.54 2.43
C GLU A 71 7.92 -8.87 1.17
N PHE A 72 8.54 -9.64 0.27
CA PHE A 72 9.29 -9.14 -0.88
C PHE A 72 8.57 -9.09 -2.23
N PRO A 73 7.57 -9.96 -2.52
CA PRO A 73 7.03 -10.11 -3.87
C PRO A 73 6.53 -8.81 -4.47
N SER A 74 5.73 -8.05 -3.74
CA SER A 74 5.16 -6.80 -4.22
C SER A 74 6.21 -5.70 -4.41
N LEU A 75 7.18 -5.61 -3.50
CA LEU A 75 8.24 -4.60 -3.56
C LEU A 75 9.15 -4.82 -4.78
N ILE A 76 9.70 -6.02 -4.90
CA ILE A 76 10.64 -6.36 -5.99
C ILE A 76 9.90 -6.38 -7.33
N GLY A 77 8.70 -6.97 -7.37
CA GLY A 77 7.86 -6.98 -8.55
C GLY A 77 7.56 -5.57 -9.06
N ALA A 78 7.18 -4.65 -8.15
CA ALA A 78 6.90 -3.27 -8.51
C ALA A 78 8.13 -2.52 -9.02
N LEU A 79 9.29 -2.68 -8.38
CA LEU A 79 10.53 -2.03 -8.82
C LEU A 79 10.96 -2.49 -10.21
N ILE A 80 10.93 -3.80 -10.48
CA ILE A 80 11.27 -4.35 -11.79
C ILE A 80 10.26 -3.90 -12.84
N ALA A 81 8.97 -3.98 -12.54
CA ALA A 81 7.92 -3.53 -13.44
C ALA A 81 8.04 -2.03 -13.77
N LEU A 82 8.34 -1.21 -12.77
CA LEU A 82 8.52 0.24 -12.96
C LEU A 82 9.63 0.53 -13.96
N VAL A 83 10.79 -0.12 -13.82
CA VAL A 83 11.92 0.06 -14.75
C VAL A 83 11.53 -0.38 -16.16
N ILE A 84 10.91 -1.57 -16.30
CA ILE A 84 10.47 -2.08 -17.60
C ILE A 84 9.44 -1.14 -18.23
N CYS A 85 8.44 -0.69 -17.49
CA CYS A 85 7.41 0.22 -17.97
C CYS A 85 7.99 1.58 -18.40
N ILE A 86 8.94 2.16 -17.64
CA ILE A 86 9.60 3.41 -18.03
C ILE A 86 10.38 3.24 -19.33
N VAL A 87 11.15 2.15 -19.46
CA VAL A 87 11.97 1.90 -20.65
C VAL A 87 11.09 1.65 -21.89
N THR A 88 10.05 0.85 -21.75
CA THR A 88 9.11 0.54 -22.86
C THR A 88 8.28 1.76 -23.27
N ALA A 89 7.82 2.56 -22.30
CA ALA A 89 7.12 3.81 -22.58
C ALA A 89 8.00 4.81 -23.32
N ARG A 90 9.26 4.99 -22.89
CA ARG A 90 10.22 5.87 -23.58
C ARG A 90 10.54 5.42 -25.00
N LYS A 91 10.56 4.12 -25.24
CA LYS A 91 10.78 3.55 -26.59
C LYS A 91 9.50 3.49 -27.44
N GLY A 92 8.35 3.87 -26.89
CA GLY A 92 7.06 3.79 -27.59
C GLY A 92 6.57 2.35 -27.85
N ILE A 93 7.10 1.36 -27.12
CA ILE A 93 6.75 -0.05 -27.34
C ILE A 93 5.37 -0.31 -26.70
N LEU A 94 4.43 -0.80 -27.51
CA LEU A 94 3.04 -1.13 -27.12
C LEU A 94 2.24 0.05 -26.54
N VAL A 95 2.76 1.27 -26.63
CA VAL A 95 2.06 2.49 -26.18
C VAL A 95 0.94 2.81 -27.17
N PRO A 96 -0.28 3.15 -26.70
CA PRO A 96 -1.37 3.53 -27.58
C PRO A 96 -1.01 4.77 -28.38
N LYS A 97 -1.48 4.82 -29.62
CA LYS A 97 -1.22 5.95 -30.54
C LYS A 97 -2.16 7.12 -30.30
N SER A 98 -3.33 6.87 -29.72
CA SER A 98 -4.28 7.91 -29.36
C SER A 98 -3.83 8.66 -28.11
N LYS A 99 -3.97 9.99 -28.11
CA LYS A 99 -3.74 10.81 -26.92
C LYS A 99 -4.99 10.77 -26.07
N PHE A 100 -4.84 10.30 -24.84
CA PHE A 100 -5.88 10.42 -23.82
C PHE A 100 -5.65 11.70 -23.02
N GLU A 101 -6.68 12.51 -22.90
CA GLU A 101 -6.67 13.74 -22.11
C GLU A 101 -7.84 13.74 -21.14
N PHE A 102 -7.58 14.22 -19.93
CA PHE A 102 -8.65 14.56 -19.00
C PHE A 102 -9.31 15.87 -19.41
N PRO A 103 -10.60 16.07 -19.08
CA PRO A 103 -11.24 17.36 -19.25
C PRO A 103 -10.52 18.42 -18.41
N ALA A 104 -10.66 19.69 -18.82
CA ALA A 104 -10.14 20.81 -18.04
C ALA A 104 -10.72 20.79 -16.62
N ARG A 105 -9.95 21.21 -15.64
CA ARG A 105 -10.33 21.14 -14.20
C ARG A 105 -11.63 21.89 -13.89
N SER A 106 -11.91 22.94 -14.67
CA SER A 106 -13.18 23.68 -14.63
C SER A 106 -14.42 22.87 -15.02
N GLU A 107 -14.22 21.82 -15.83
CA GLU A 107 -15.29 20.93 -16.32
C GLU A 107 -15.49 19.70 -15.42
N TRP A 108 -14.71 19.59 -14.33
CA TRP A 108 -14.82 18.47 -13.40
C TRP A 108 -16.10 18.57 -12.60
N ASP A 109 -16.74 17.43 -12.40
CA ASP A 109 -17.93 17.30 -11.57
C ASP A 109 -17.63 17.68 -10.11
N ALA A 110 -18.57 18.31 -9.42
CA ALA A 110 -18.42 18.73 -8.03
C ALA A 110 -18.03 17.57 -7.09
N ALA A 111 -18.49 16.34 -7.40
CA ALA A 111 -18.13 15.14 -6.68
C ALA A 111 -16.65 14.77 -6.77
N TRP A 112 -15.90 15.30 -7.75
CA TRP A 112 -14.48 15.06 -7.94
C TRP A 112 -13.61 16.12 -7.25
N LYS A 113 -14.21 17.25 -6.94
CA LYS A 113 -13.61 18.32 -6.14
C LYS A 113 -13.81 17.94 -4.68
N SER A 114 -12.96 17.06 -4.15
CA SER A 114 -12.98 16.80 -2.72
C SER A 114 -12.58 18.06 -1.96
N ALA A 115 -13.08 18.23 -0.74
CA ALA A 115 -12.70 19.36 0.13
C ALA A 115 -11.17 19.52 0.27
N THR A 116 -10.44 18.38 0.27
CA THR A 116 -8.97 18.33 0.24
C THR A 116 -8.37 18.91 -1.05
N ALA A 117 -9.07 18.84 -2.17
CA ALA A 117 -8.58 19.41 -3.44
C ALA A 117 -8.79 20.93 -3.49
N GLU A 118 -9.86 21.44 -2.88
CA GLU A 118 -10.10 22.88 -2.72
C GLU A 118 -9.10 23.53 -1.75
N GLU A 119 -8.77 22.83 -0.66
CA GLU A 119 -7.70 23.25 0.25
C GLU A 119 -6.32 23.20 -0.40
N ALA A 120 -6.05 22.22 -1.26
CA ALA A 120 -4.81 22.13 -2.03
C ALA A 120 -4.71 23.28 -3.08
N GLU A 121 -5.82 23.68 -3.73
CA GLU A 121 -5.84 24.80 -4.65
C GLU A 121 -5.59 26.15 -3.96
N GLN A 122 -6.15 26.34 -2.77
CA GLN A 122 -5.86 27.53 -1.97
C GLN A 122 -4.39 27.56 -1.52
N THR A 123 -3.84 26.40 -1.18
CA THR A 123 -2.43 26.25 -0.80
C THR A 123 -1.49 26.40 -2.01
N GLU A 124 -1.89 25.98 -3.22
CA GLU A 124 -1.12 26.22 -4.45
C GLU A 124 -1.17 27.67 -4.90
N THR A 125 -2.23 28.38 -4.62
CA THR A 125 -2.38 29.81 -4.97
C THR A 125 -1.64 30.71 -3.97
N GLU A 126 -1.56 30.33 -2.70
CA GLU A 126 -0.77 31.02 -1.67
C GLU A 126 0.71 30.65 -1.70
N ASN A 127 1.03 29.39 -2.01
CA ASN A 127 2.38 28.97 -2.32
C ASN A 127 2.64 29.27 -3.80
N LYS A 128 3.06 30.50 -4.13
CA LYS A 128 3.84 30.78 -5.32
C LYS A 128 4.77 29.58 -5.51
N VAL A 129 4.65 28.87 -6.64
CA VAL A 129 5.51 27.74 -7.04
C VAL A 129 6.93 28.10 -6.64
N VAL A 130 7.34 27.67 -5.45
CA VAL A 130 8.75 27.69 -5.09
C VAL A 130 9.34 26.68 -6.06
N GLU A 131 9.93 27.18 -7.14
CA GLU A 131 10.68 26.36 -8.08
C GLU A 131 11.61 25.51 -7.23
N SER A 132 11.20 24.26 -7.05
CA SER A 132 11.96 23.31 -6.27
C SER A 132 13.25 23.06 -7.05
N LYS A 133 14.35 23.62 -6.58
CA LYS A 133 15.70 23.40 -7.12
C LYS A 133 16.18 21.97 -6.96
N ILE A 134 15.28 21.05 -6.58
CA ILE A 134 15.56 19.64 -6.35
C ILE A 134 15.51 18.93 -7.70
N SER A 135 16.59 18.26 -8.08
CA SER A 135 16.61 17.46 -9.30
C SER A 135 15.61 16.29 -9.22
N PRO A 136 15.03 15.81 -10.32
CA PRO A 136 14.12 14.67 -10.33
C PRO A 136 14.70 13.42 -9.66
N VAL A 137 16.01 13.18 -9.82
CA VAL A 137 16.70 12.07 -9.17
C VAL A 137 16.68 12.23 -7.66
N MET A 138 16.96 13.43 -7.15
CA MET A 138 16.95 13.70 -5.71
C MET A 138 15.55 13.55 -5.11
N ALA A 139 14.49 13.84 -5.86
CA ALA A 139 13.10 13.62 -5.44
C ALA A 139 12.77 12.12 -5.27
N TRP A 140 13.44 11.22 -6.02
CA TRP A 140 13.25 9.77 -5.90
C TRP A 140 14.11 9.11 -4.82
N VAL A 141 15.14 9.78 -4.31
CA VAL A 141 16.04 9.24 -3.27
C VAL A 141 15.30 8.72 -2.04
N PRO A 142 14.28 9.42 -1.48
CA PRO A 142 13.54 8.92 -0.31
C PRO A 142 12.91 7.56 -0.53
N TYR A 143 12.31 7.34 -1.68
CA TYR A 143 11.68 6.05 -2.04
C TYR A 143 12.72 4.93 -2.16
N GLY A 144 13.86 5.23 -2.78
CA GLY A 144 14.98 4.31 -2.85
C GLY A 144 15.53 3.95 -1.46
N LEU A 145 15.67 4.92 -0.56
CA LEU A 145 16.10 4.69 0.81
C LEU A 145 15.12 3.81 1.59
N ILE A 146 13.81 4.06 1.48
CA ILE A 146 12.79 3.21 2.10
C ILE A 146 12.93 1.76 1.60
N ALA A 147 13.04 1.56 0.28
CA ALA A 147 13.20 0.25 -0.30
C ALA A 147 14.47 -0.46 0.20
N ILE A 148 15.60 0.23 0.25
CA ILE A 148 16.86 -0.31 0.76
C ILE A 148 16.73 -0.70 2.23
N ILE A 149 16.20 0.17 3.09
CA ILE A 149 16.02 -0.11 4.52
C ILE A 149 15.08 -1.31 4.72
N LEU A 150 13.99 -1.39 3.95
CA LEU A 150 13.07 -2.52 4.00
C LEU A 150 13.77 -3.83 3.64
N VAL A 151 14.53 -3.86 2.55
CA VAL A 151 15.28 -5.06 2.14
C VAL A 151 16.32 -5.43 3.20
N VAL A 152 17.15 -4.49 3.61
CA VAL A 152 18.24 -4.72 4.58
C VAL A 152 17.70 -5.25 5.92
N THR A 153 16.60 -4.67 6.43
CA THR A 153 16.01 -5.11 7.70
C THR A 153 15.40 -6.52 7.63
N ARG A 154 15.13 -7.04 6.44
CA ARG A 154 14.51 -8.36 6.23
C ARG A 154 15.50 -9.46 5.88
N ILE A 155 16.76 -9.14 5.61
CA ILE A 155 17.79 -10.14 5.33
C ILE A 155 18.08 -10.93 6.61
N PRO A 156 17.83 -12.27 6.65
CA PRO A 156 17.99 -13.07 7.86
C PRO A 156 19.45 -13.11 8.35
N GLN A 157 20.41 -13.09 7.41
CA GLN A 157 21.84 -13.19 7.69
C GLN A 157 22.38 -12.01 8.49
N LEU A 158 21.73 -10.84 8.42
CA LEU A 158 22.16 -9.65 9.17
C LEU A 158 21.71 -9.67 10.65
N GLY A 159 20.87 -10.61 11.06
CA GLY A 159 20.41 -10.73 12.44
C GLY A 159 19.53 -9.57 12.94
N ILE A 160 19.21 -8.60 12.10
CA ILE A 160 18.45 -7.38 12.44
C ILE A 160 17.06 -7.73 12.98
N LYS A 161 16.46 -8.82 12.49
CA LYS A 161 15.18 -9.35 12.99
C LYS A 161 15.23 -9.62 14.50
N GLY A 162 16.35 -10.17 15.01
CA GLY A 162 16.52 -10.46 16.43
C GLY A 162 16.55 -9.21 17.30
N ILE A 163 17.06 -8.11 16.76
CA ILE A 163 17.16 -6.83 17.46
C ILE A 163 15.83 -6.06 17.42
N LEU A 164 15.18 -6.00 16.26
CA LEU A 164 14.00 -5.16 16.07
C LEU A 164 12.66 -5.86 16.42
N ASN A 165 12.59 -7.20 16.31
CA ASN A 165 11.38 -7.97 16.56
C ASN A 165 11.24 -8.42 18.02
N VAL A 166 11.62 -7.58 18.97
CA VAL A 166 11.45 -7.82 20.39
C VAL A 166 10.14 -7.19 20.90
N SER A 167 9.62 -7.73 22.00
CA SER A 167 8.37 -7.24 22.61
C SER A 167 8.61 -6.28 23.79
N THR A 168 9.87 -5.84 23.98
CA THR A 168 10.29 -4.97 25.08
C THR A 168 10.65 -3.58 24.59
N ALA A 169 10.55 -2.58 25.48
CA ALA A 169 11.01 -1.24 25.19
C ALA A 169 12.54 -1.24 24.91
N PRO A 170 13.04 -0.34 24.04
CA PRO A 170 12.32 0.73 23.35
C PRO A 170 11.66 0.32 22.02
N PHE A 171 11.82 -0.92 21.56
CA PHE A 171 11.46 -1.37 20.20
C PHE A 171 9.99 -1.80 20.05
N ALA A 172 9.28 -1.95 21.18
CA ALA A 172 7.86 -2.28 21.21
C ALA A 172 7.13 -1.50 22.30
N LEU A 173 5.86 -1.22 22.05
CA LEU A 173 4.89 -0.78 23.04
C LEU A 173 4.09 -2.00 23.43
N SER A 174 4.11 -2.38 24.70
CA SER A 174 3.36 -3.52 25.23
C SER A 174 2.49 -3.08 26.41
N LEU A 175 1.24 -3.50 26.38
CA LEU A 175 0.26 -3.34 27.46
C LEU A 175 -0.15 -4.74 27.89
N SER A 176 0.01 -5.06 29.17
CA SER A 176 -0.41 -6.32 29.78
C SER A 176 -1.55 -6.08 30.75
N HIS A 177 -2.37 -7.08 30.95
CA HIS A 177 -3.52 -7.06 31.89
C HIS A 177 -4.46 -5.86 31.64
N ILE A 178 -4.83 -5.61 30.38
CA ILE A 178 -5.68 -4.49 29.99
C ILE A 178 -7.03 -4.63 30.71
N PHE A 179 -7.41 -3.61 31.47
CA PHE A 179 -8.62 -3.58 32.33
C PHE A 179 -8.70 -4.74 33.36
N GLY A 180 -7.56 -5.29 33.79
CA GLY A 180 -7.52 -6.39 34.77
C GLY A 180 -7.85 -7.78 34.19
N VAL A 181 -7.96 -7.91 32.88
CA VAL A 181 -8.19 -9.17 32.17
C VAL A 181 -6.86 -9.67 31.60
N GLU A 182 -6.72 -11.00 31.39
CA GLU A 182 -5.52 -11.59 30.77
C GLU A 182 -5.42 -11.29 29.26
N VAL A 183 -5.69 -10.04 28.88
CA VAL A 183 -5.52 -9.54 27.51
C VAL A 183 -4.24 -8.75 27.44
N ASN A 184 -3.32 -9.24 26.64
CA ASN A 184 -2.03 -8.61 26.40
C ASN A 184 -1.98 -8.06 24.97
N TRP A 185 -1.51 -6.83 24.83
CA TRP A 185 -1.30 -6.18 23.54
C TRP A 185 0.15 -5.78 23.38
N SER A 186 0.70 -5.99 22.18
CA SER A 186 2.08 -5.60 21.88
C SER A 186 2.16 -5.06 20.45
N PHE A 187 2.66 -3.84 20.32
CA PHE A 187 2.93 -3.20 19.05
C PHE A 187 4.43 -3.06 18.84
N LYS A 188 5.00 -3.93 18.02
CA LYS A 188 6.43 -3.95 17.66
C LYS A 188 6.68 -2.93 16.57
N TRP A 189 6.70 -1.65 16.93
CA TRP A 189 6.81 -0.54 15.98
C TRP A 189 8.12 -0.56 15.19
N ALA A 190 9.22 -0.99 15.82
CA ALA A 190 10.52 -1.06 15.19
C ALA A 190 10.61 -2.17 14.12
N TRP A 191 9.88 -3.27 14.29
CA TRP A 191 9.80 -4.33 13.30
C TRP A 191 8.76 -4.04 12.21
N ASN A 192 7.85 -3.10 12.43
CA ASN A 192 6.79 -2.80 11.48
C ASN A 192 7.38 -2.13 10.22
N PRO A 193 7.18 -2.71 9.01
CA PRO A 193 7.74 -2.18 7.77
C PRO A 193 7.18 -0.80 7.39
N GLY A 194 6.01 -0.45 7.89
CA GLY A 194 5.38 0.86 7.66
C GLY A 194 5.76 1.93 8.67
N VAL A 195 6.58 1.64 9.68
CA VAL A 195 6.88 2.61 10.75
C VAL A 195 8.34 3.00 10.75
N LEU A 196 9.25 2.08 11.13
CA LEU A 196 10.66 2.40 11.31
C LEU A 196 11.34 2.97 10.04
N PRO A 197 11.21 2.34 8.85
CA PRO A 197 11.84 2.85 7.64
C PRO A 197 11.36 4.25 7.27
N PHE A 198 10.05 4.51 7.42
CA PHE A 198 9.46 5.80 7.09
C PHE A 198 9.89 6.89 8.06
N ILE A 199 9.96 6.62 9.37
CA ILE A 199 10.47 7.58 10.36
C ILE A 199 11.93 7.92 10.06
N LEU A 200 12.78 6.91 9.81
CA LEU A 200 14.19 7.15 9.50
C LEU A 200 14.37 7.99 8.25
N VAL A 201 13.65 7.66 7.19
CA VAL A 201 13.74 8.42 5.93
C VAL A 201 13.17 9.82 6.09
N ALA A 202 12.05 10.01 6.80
CA ALA A 202 11.49 11.33 7.07
C ALA A 202 12.50 12.24 7.81
N LEU A 203 13.25 11.69 8.76
CA LEU A 203 14.30 12.44 9.45
C LEU A 203 15.51 12.72 8.54
N LEU A 204 15.90 11.75 7.69
CA LEU A 204 17.03 11.90 6.76
C LEU A 204 16.74 12.88 5.62
N ILE A 205 15.49 13.03 5.21
CA ILE A 205 15.09 13.96 4.15
C ILE A 205 15.37 15.41 4.57
N ILE A 206 15.18 15.76 5.83
CA ILE A 206 15.35 17.13 6.33
C ILE A 206 16.74 17.69 5.97
N PRO A 207 17.85 17.07 6.37
CA PRO A 207 19.19 17.53 5.98
C PRO A 207 19.49 17.26 4.49
N LEU A 208 18.99 16.18 3.92
CA LEU A 208 19.24 15.80 2.53
C LEU A 208 18.69 16.84 1.53
N HIS A 209 17.50 17.33 1.78
CA HIS A 209 16.84 18.36 0.96
C HIS A 209 17.08 19.77 1.49
N LYS A 210 17.92 19.93 2.54
CA LYS A 210 18.24 21.23 3.18
C LYS A 210 16.96 21.99 3.57
N MET A 211 15.98 21.29 4.14
CA MET A 211 14.70 21.86 4.49
C MET A 211 14.85 22.87 5.62
N LYS A 212 14.18 24.02 5.50
CA LYS A 212 14.10 25.02 6.57
C LYS A 212 13.08 24.57 7.63
N ALA A 213 13.27 25.02 8.87
CA ALA A 213 12.39 24.68 9.99
C ALA A 213 10.90 25.00 9.72
N GLU A 214 10.63 26.08 9.00
CA GLU A 214 9.27 26.49 8.60
C GLU A 214 8.64 25.45 7.65
N GLN A 215 9.39 24.95 6.70
CA GLN A 215 8.93 23.93 5.75
C GLN A 215 8.64 22.60 6.47
N VAL A 216 9.51 22.22 7.42
CA VAL A 216 9.29 21.03 8.26
C VAL A 216 8.02 21.18 9.10
N LYS A 217 7.82 22.35 9.73
CA LYS A 217 6.62 22.63 10.51
C LYS A 217 5.34 22.61 9.66
N ALA A 218 5.40 23.19 8.46
CA ALA A 218 4.28 23.17 7.52
C ALA A 218 3.93 21.73 7.09
N ALA A 219 4.93 20.91 6.73
CA ALA A 219 4.73 19.51 6.36
C ALA A 219 4.11 18.69 7.51
N TRP A 220 4.55 18.89 8.75
CA TRP A 220 3.95 18.22 9.91
C TRP A 220 2.51 18.65 10.18
N LYS A 221 2.21 19.94 10.01
CA LYS A 221 0.85 20.46 10.16
C LYS A 221 -0.08 19.87 9.12
N GLU A 222 0.32 19.87 7.85
CA GLU A 222 -0.43 19.30 6.73
C GLU A 222 -0.65 17.79 6.91
N THR A 223 0.40 17.06 7.27
CA THR A 223 0.29 15.63 7.59
C THR A 223 -0.70 15.38 8.72
N GLY A 224 -0.67 16.17 9.77
CA GLY A 224 -1.60 16.05 10.90
C GLY A 224 -3.06 16.26 10.49
N GLN A 225 -3.31 17.23 9.62
CA GLN A 225 -4.65 17.49 9.07
C GLN A 225 -5.14 16.33 8.20
N MET A 226 -4.29 15.85 7.28
CA MET A 226 -4.63 14.73 6.40
C MET A 226 -4.89 13.41 7.17
N VAL A 227 -4.03 13.11 8.15
CA VAL A 227 -4.10 11.85 8.91
C VAL A 227 -5.27 11.86 9.90
N GLY A 228 -5.68 13.03 10.40
CA GLY A 228 -6.71 13.14 11.43
C GLY A 228 -8.03 12.45 11.06
N GLY A 229 -8.57 12.74 9.88
CA GLY A 229 -9.80 12.12 9.41
C GLY A 229 -9.66 10.61 9.16
N ALA A 230 -8.57 10.20 8.52
CA ALA A 230 -8.29 8.79 8.25
C ALA A 230 -8.03 7.99 9.55
N ALA A 231 -7.39 8.60 10.55
CA ALA A 231 -7.10 7.95 11.82
C ALA A 231 -8.37 7.58 12.59
N ILE A 232 -9.38 8.44 12.60
CA ILE A 232 -10.67 8.16 13.23
C ILE A 232 -11.34 6.95 12.57
N ALA A 233 -11.45 6.94 11.24
CA ALA A 233 -12.07 5.84 10.50
C ALA A 233 -11.32 4.51 10.72
N LEU A 234 -9.99 4.54 10.69
CA LEU A 234 -9.15 3.37 10.93
C LEU A 234 -9.26 2.87 12.37
N MET A 235 -9.33 3.76 13.36
CA MET A 235 -9.45 3.37 14.77
C MET A 235 -10.73 2.56 15.00
N PHE A 236 -11.87 3.03 14.51
CA PHE A 236 -13.13 2.30 14.64
C PHE A 236 -13.14 1.02 13.79
N GLY A 237 -12.59 1.07 12.56
CA GLY A 237 -12.50 -0.10 11.69
C GLY A 237 -11.63 -1.20 12.29
N ILE A 238 -10.46 -0.86 12.83
CA ILE A 238 -9.57 -1.82 13.50
C ILE A 238 -10.23 -2.39 14.77
N ALA A 239 -10.88 -1.55 15.58
CA ALA A 239 -11.60 -2.00 16.77
C ALA A 239 -12.69 -3.01 16.40
N MET A 240 -13.47 -2.74 15.35
CA MET A 240 -14.48 -3.66 14.84
C MET A 240 -13.88 -5.00 14.39
N VAL A 241 -12.80 -4.96 13.60
CA VAL A 241 -12.10 -6.19 13.16
C VAL A 241 -11.57 -6.98 14.36
N GLN A 242 -11.04 -6.34 15.38
CA GLN A 242 -10.58 -7.01 16.59
C GLN A 242 -11.72 -7.64 17.38
N LEU A 243 -12.89 -7.03 17.44
CA LEU A 243 -14.08 -7.64 18.04
C LEU A 243 -14.50 -8.90 17.29
N PHE A 244 -14.58 -8.86 15.95
CA PHE A 244 -14.87 -10.05 15.15
C PHE A 244 -13.85 -11.18 15.37
N ARG A 245 -12.57 -10.84 15.41
CA ARG A 245 -11.48 -11.79 15.57
C ARG A 245 -11.47 -12.45 16.93
N ASN A 246 -11.76 -11.68 17.99
CA ASN A 246 -11.68 -12.14 19.36
C ASN A 246 -13.05 -12.52 19.95
N SER A 247 -14.09 -12.70 19.15
CA SER A 247 -15.43 -13.11 19.58
C SER A 247 -15.59 -14.63 19.83
N GLY A 248 -14.48 -15.37 19.93
CA GLY A 248 -14.50 -16.83 20.13
C GLY A 248 -14.99 -17.29 21.50
N ALA A 249 -14.99 -18.61 21.72
CA ALA A 249 -15.52 -19.28 22.91
C ALA A 249 -14.97 -18.74 24.24
N GLN A 250 -13.76 -18.14 24.21
CA GLN A 250 -13.15 -17.50 25.36
C GLN A 250 -13.90 -16.23 25.84
N PHE A 251 -14.64 -15.57 24.96
CA PHE A 251 -15.32 -14.30 25.24
C PHE A 251 -16.84 -14.33 24.97
N ASN A 252 -17.39 -15.47 24.56
CA ASN A 252 -18.83 -15.64 24.36
C ASN A 252 -19.39 -16.74 25.22
N HIS A 253 -20.66 -16.63 25.61
CA HIS A 253 -21.37 -17.65 26.42
C HIS A 253 -21.90 -18.82 25.57
N SER A 254 -21.88 -18.75 24.27
CA SER A 254 -22.38 -19.79 23.36
C SER A 254 -21.39 -20.92 23.11
N GLY A 255 -20.11 -20.75 23.50
CA GLY A 255 -19.04 -21.71 23.24
C GLY A 255 -18.67 -21.85 21.77
N MET A 256 -19.20 -20.99 20.90
CA MET A 256 -18.89 -20.99 19.47
C MET A 256 -17.50 -20.40 19.18
N ASP A 257 -16.93 -20.79 18.05
CA ASP A 257 -15.73 -20.16 17.50
C ASP A 257 -15.95 -18.67 17.19
N SER A 258 -14.87 -17.97 16.88
CA SER A 258 -14.97 -16.55 16.51
C SER A 258 -15.88 -16.36 15.29
N MET A 259 -16.51 -15.19 15.19
CA MET A 259 -17.41 -14.87 14.08
C MET A 259 -16.76 -15.09 12.71
N LEU A 260 -15.45 -14.85 12.58
CA LEU A 260 -14.72 -15.10 11.34
C LEU A 260 -14.67 -16.58 10.99
N ILE A 261 -14.43 -17.47 11.97
CA ILE A 261 -14.38 -18.92 11.76
C ILE A 261 -15.79 -19.45 11.46
N VAL A 262 -16.81 -19.00 12.17
CA VAL A 262 -18.20 -19.40 11.91
C VAL A 262 -18.64 -18.98 10.51
N MET A 263 -18.32 -17.76 10.07
CA MET A 263 -18.59 -17.31 8.71
C MET A 263 -17.82 -18.11 7.66
N ALA A 264 -16.54 -18.39 7.91
CA ALA A 264 -15.71 -19.19 7.00
C ALA A 264 -16.27 -20.62 6.85
N ASN A 265 -16.67 -21.26 7.94
CA ASN A 265 -17.29 -22.58 7.91
C ASN A 265 -18.62 -22.56 7.17
N GLY A 266 -19.47 -21.56 7.43
CA GLY A 266 -20.73 -21.39 6.70
C GLY A 266 -20.54 -21.19 5.20
N MET A 267 -19.53 -20.43 4.79
CA MET A 267 -19.17 -20.29 3.38
C MET A 267 -18.62 -21.59 2.78
N ALA A 268 -17.81 -22.32 3.54
CA ALA A 268 -17.30 -23.64 3.12
C ALA A 268 -18.44 -24.65 2.93
N ASP A 269 -19.42 -24.64 3.81
CA ASP A 269 -20.60 -25.50 3.71
C ASP A 269 -21.49 -25.14 2.49
N LEU A 270 -21.63 -23.85 2.19
CA LEU A 270 -22.43 -23.38 1.05
C LEU A 270 -21.77 -23.64 -0.29
N PHE A 271 -20.47 -23.38 -0.40
CA PHE A 271 -19.75 -23.47 -1.66
C PHE A 271 -19.03 -24.81 -1.86
N GLY A 272 -18.88 -25.62 -0.81
CA GLY A 272 -18.30 -26.95 -0.85
C GLY A 272 -16.96 -26.99 -1.59
N LYS A 273 -16.87 -27.90 -2.58
CA LYS A 273 -15.65 -28.09 -3.38
C LYS A 273 -15.37 -26.95 -4.38
N ALA A 274 -16.28 -26.02 -4.58
CA ALA A 274 -16.08 -24.85 -5.43
C ALA A 274 -15.25 -23.76 -4.76
N TYR A 275 -14.98 -23.90 -3.46
CA TYR A 275 -14.08 -23.00 -2.73
C TYR A 275 -12.62 -23.30 -3.14
N ILE A 276 -12.11 -22.46 -4.02
CA ILE A 276 -10.69 -22.48 -4.41
C ILE A 276 -9.92 -21.72 -3.32
N VAL A 277 -9.29 -22.47 -2.46
CA VAL A 277 -8.35 -21.94 -1.44
C VAL A 277 -6.95 -21.91 -2.03
#